data_c3ae5b9a9f92f539bf8e443d723c6688
#
_entry.id   c3ae5b9a9f92f539bf8e443d723c6688
#
_cell.length_a   1.000
_cell.length_b   1.000
_cell.length_c   1.000
_cell.angle_alpha   90.00
_cell.angle_beta   90.00
_cell.angle_gamma   90.00
#
_symmetry.space_group_name_H-M   'P 1'
#
loop_
_entity.id
_entity.type
_entity.pdbx_description
1 polymer ?
#
loop_
_entity_poly.entity_id
_entity_poly.type
_entity_poly.pdbx_seq_one_letter_code
_entity_poly.pdbx_strand_id
1 'polypeptide(L)'
;MTTRRDLAVGTAAIAALAAAARDARAQTAPAAEATGIADFLFVQTAPRMSFDAATSRLTLHDISPVTLFFSDRPDRIAGNMRTAAFVPFWSQGRDSFLADPPNADLSIVEGGALRQVVVVLRDPVLQAGSLAYTVQILSGTMPASGEEVSVFIDIIGMPRTPLSFAGAARRGFRRAWLR
;
A
#
# COMPACT_ATOMS: atom_id res chain seq x y z
N MET A 1 57.98 61.80 21.37
CA MET A 1 57.69 60.99 22.58
C MET A 1 56.24 60.60 22.55
N THR A 2 55.93 59.45 22.00
CA THR A 2 54.55 58.88 21.92
C THR A 2 54.59 57.55 22.62
N THR A 3 53.84 57.48 23.70
CA THR A 3 53.86 56.41 24.68
C THR A 3 53.06 55.16 24.13
N ARG A 4 53.72 54.02 24.27
CA ARG A 4 53.16 52.63 24.01
C ARG A 4 52.17 52.31 25.13
N ARG A 5 50.89 52.56 24.91
CA ARG A 5 49.82 52.11 25.89
C ARG A 5 48.43 51.87 25.32
N ASP A 6 48.25 51.59 24.07
CA ASP A 6 46.90 51.35 23.55
C ASP A 6 46.81 50.12 22.59
N LEU A 7 47.42 48.99 22.95
CA LEU A 7 47.36 47.76 22.13
C LEU A 7 47.10 46.53 22.99
N ALA A 8 46.14 46.58 23.91
CA ALA A 8 45.84 45.41 24.74
C ALA A 8 44.34 45.21 25.04
N VAL A 9 43.40 45.77 24.27
CA VAL A 9 41.97 45.60 24.52
C VAL A 9 41.19 44.93 23.38
N GLY A 10 41.87 44.50 22.30
CA GLY A 10 41.19 43.97 21.10
C GLY A 10 41.07 42.43 20.98
N THR A 11 41.65 41.64 21.89
CA THR A 11 41.74 40.17 21.68
C THR A 11 40.89 39.31 22.59
N ALA A 12 40.12 39.87 23.50
CA ALA A 12 39.26 39.09 24.43
C ALA A 12 37.79 38.90 23.95
N ALA A 13 37.34 39.63 22.91
CA ALA A 13 35.94 39.58 22.48
C ALA A 13 35.66 38.55 21.35
N ILE A 14 36.69 37.98 20.73
CA ILE A 14 36.47 37.03 19.61
C ILE A 14 36.44 35.57 20.08
N ALA A 15 36.92 35.27 21.29
CA ALA A 15 36.92 33.90 21.82
C ALA A 15 35.57 33.45 22.41
N ALA A 16 34.66 34.38 22.74
CA ALA A 16 33.37 34.05 23.36
C ALA A 16 32.24 33.68 22.35
N LEU A 17 32.39 34.06 21.06
CA LEU A 17 31.39 33.71 20.02
C LEU A 17 31.63 32.35 19.40
N ALA A 18 32.78 31.73 19.57
CA ALA A 18 33.07 30.41 18.99
C ALA A 18 32.65 29.23 19.89
N ALA A 19 32.28 29.49 21.13
CA ALA A 19 31.81 28.45 22.06
C ALA A 19 30.28 28.20 22.02
N ALA A 20 29.50 29.14 21.50
CA ALA A 20 28.02 29.02 21.45
C ALA A 20 27.50 28.29 20.20
N ALA A 21 28.39 27.93 19.25
CA ALA A 21 27.98 27.26 18.00
C ALA A 21 28.19 25.74 18.00
N ARG A 22 28.50 25.13 19.15
CA ARG A 22 28.78 23.67 19.23
C ARG A 22 27.65 22.81 19.85
N ASP A 23 26.57 23.38 20.31
CA ASP A 23 25.46 22.61 20.94
C ASP A 23 24.20 22.52 20.08
N ALA A 24 24.25 22.92 18.83
CA ALA A 24 23.22 22.53 17.86
C ALA A 24 23.54 21.12 17.34
N ARG A 25 23.71 20.13 18.24
CA ARG A 25 23.50 18.74 17.88
C ARG A 25 22.04 18.62 17.53
N ALA A 26 21.78 18.39 16.23
CA ALA A 26 20.50 17.87 15.79
C ALA A 26 20.15 16.70 16.71
N GLN A 27 19.19 16.89 17.63
CA GLN A 27 18.52 15.79 18.27
C GLN A 27 17.81 15.06 17.13
N THR A 28 18.47 14.02 16.64
CA THR A 28 17.78 12.97 15.88
C THR A 28 16.74 12.45 16.86
N ALA A 29 15.50 12.84 16.67
CA ALA A 29 14.39 12.23 17.38
C ALA A 29 14.57 10.72 17.21
N PRO A 30 14.47 9.91 18.28
CA PRO A 30 14.51 8.47 18.14
C PRO A 30 13.42 8.14 17.13
N ALA A 31 13.80 7.47 16.04
CA ALA A 31 12.84 6.85 15.14
C ALA A 31 11.98 5.98 16.06
N ALA A 32 10.71 6.33 16.21
CA ALA A 32 9.76 5.50 16.89
C ALA A 32 9.87 4.14 16.20
N GLU A 33 10.34 3.13 16.93
CA GLU A 33 10.28 1.75 16.47
C GLU A 33 8.80 1.48 16.20
N ALA A 34 8.43 1.44 14.92
CA ALA A 34 7.12 1.05 14.49
C ALA A 34 6.98 -0.45 14.84
N THR A 35 6.54 -0.75 16.04
CA THR A 35 6.25 -2.10 16.53
C THR A 35 4.90 -2.62 16.02
N GLY A 36 4.30 -1.94 15.05
CA GLY A 36 3.11 -2.39 14.35
C GLY A 36 3.44 -2.70 12.89
N ILE A 37 3.10 -3.90 12.43
CA ILE A 37 3.10 -4.21 11.00
C ILE A 37 2.04 -3.31 10.37
N ALA A 38 2.46 -2.41 9.48
CA ALA A 38 1.52 -1.55 8.77
C ALA A 38 0.67 -2.43 7.83
N ASP A 39 -0.63 -2.33 7.97
CA ASP A 39 -1.58 -3.03 7.10
C ASP A 39 -1.68 -2.30 5.76
N PHE A 40 -1.32 -2.95 4.67
CA PHE A 40 -1.33 -2.36 3.34
C PHE A 40 -2.51 -2.86 2.50
N LEU A 41 -3.27 -1.93 1.94
CA LEU A 41 -4.22 -2.16 0.87
C LEU A 41 -3.50 -1.95 -0.47
N PHE A 42 -3.56 -2.93 -1.37
CA PHE A 42 -3.02 -2.80 -2.72
C PHE A 42 -4.14 -2.57 -3.73
N VAL A 43 -3.89 -1.72 -4.72
CA VAL A 43 -4.86 -1.44 -5.78
C VAL A 43 -4.21 -1.66 -7.14
N GLN A 44 -4.86 -2.48 -7.96
CA GLN A 44 -4.49 -2.75 -9.34
C GLN A 44 -5.62 -2.32 -10.27
N THR A 45 -5.28 -1.82 -11.44
CA THR A 45 -6.27 -1.41 -12.44
C THR A 45 -5.94 -1.99 -13.81
N ALA A 46 -6.99 -2.36 -14.54
CA ALA A 46 -6.88 -2.83 -15.92
C ALA A 46 -8.05 -2.30 -16.74
N PRO A 47 -7.84 -1.97 -18.04
CA PRO A 47 -8.93 -1.52 -18.90
C PRO A 47 -9.96 -2.60 -19.20
N ARG A 48 -9.57 -3.89 -19.11
CA ARG A 48 -10.45 -5.03 -19.42
C ARG A 48 -10.12 -6.25 -18.58
N MET A 49 -11.10 -7.11 -18.38
CA MET A 49 -10.92 -8.41 -17.77
C MET A 49 -11.69 -9.50 -18.51
N SER A 50 -11.25 -10.74 -18.33
CA SER A 50 -12.01 -11.94 -18.67
C SER A 50 -11.99 -12.93 -17.51
N PHE A 51 -13.07 -13.69 -17.37
CA PHE A 51 -13.17 -14.74 -16.35
C PHE A 51 -13.59 -16.05 -17.00
N ASP A 52 -12.79 -17.07 -16.80
CA ASP A 52 -13.10 -18.46 -17.17
C ASP A 52 -13.63 -19.21 -15.93
N ALA A 53 -14.91 -19.48 -15.94
CA ALA A 53 -15.57 -20.17 -14.83
C ALA A 53 -15.14 -21.64 -14.69
N ALA A 54 -14.72 -22.29 -15.78
CA ALA A 54 -14.31 -23.69 -15.75
C ALA A 54 -12.98 -23.89 -15.01
N THR A 55 -12.07 -22.92 -15.15
CA THR A 55 -10.74 -22.93 -14.49
C THR A 55 -10.65 -21.97 -13.31
N SER A 56 -11.74 -21.27 -13.02
CA SER A 56 -11.76 -20.18 -12.00
C SER A 56 -10.67 -19.12 -12.23
N ARG A 57 -10.36 -18.83 -13.49
CA ARG A 57 -9.26 -17.95 -13.89
C ARG A 57 -9.76 -16.56 -14.22
N LEU A 58 -9.35 -15.57 -13.42
CA LEU A 58 -9.50 -14.15 -13.72
C LEU A 58 -8.26 -13.67 -14.46
N THR A 59 -8.42 -13.02 -15.61
CA THR A 59 -7.33 -12.38 -16.34
C THR A 59 -7.62 -10.89 -16.49
N LEU A 60 -6.70 -10.07 -16.00
CA LEU A 60 -6.69 -8.63 -16.15
C LEU A 60 -5.83 -8.29 -17.37
N HIS A 61 -6.45 -7.80 -18.44
CA HIS A 61 -5.77 -7.50 -19.70
C HIS A 61 -5.22 -6.07 -19.66
N ASP A 62 -4.01 -5.88 -20.20
CA ASP A 62 -3.33 -4.59 -20.26
C ASP A 62 -3.24 -3.94 -18.87
N ILE A 63 -2.87 -4.77 -17.86
CA ILE A 63 -2.75 -4.33 -16.47
C ILE A 63 -1.85 -3.10 -16.36
N SER A 64 -2.23 -2.15 -15.52
CA SER A 64 -1.39 -1.00 -15.20
C SER A 64 0.02 -1.48 -14.80
N PRO A 65 1.09 -0.89 -15.34
CA PRO A 65 2.45 -1.24 -14.94
C PRO A 65 2.76 -0.87 -13.48
N VAL A 66 1.82 -0.20 -12.82
CA VAL A 66 1.94 0.30 -11.46
C VAL A 66 0.82 -0.28 -10.59
N THR A 67 1.20 -0.92 -9.48
CA THR A 67 0.32 -1.29 -8.37
C THR A 67 0.46 -0.24 -7.29
N LEU A 68 -0.65 0.38 -6.89
CA LEU A 68 -0.70 1.35 -5.80
C LEU A 68 -0.80 0.61 -4.46
N PHE A 69 -0.29 1.22 -3.39
CA PHE A 69 -0.51 0.72 -2.04
C PHE A 69 -0.76 1.86 -1.07
N PHE A 70 -1.56 1.55 -0.05
CA PHE A 70 -1.94 2.48 1.01
C PHE A 70 -1.88 1.76 2.35
N SER A 71 -1.39 2.44 3.37
CA SER A 71 -1.52 2.03 4.75
C SER A 71 -2.36 3.06 5.51
N ASP A 72 -3.25 2.60 6.39
CA ASP A 72 -3.99 3.48 7.28
C ASP A 72 -3.15 3.78 8.53
N ARG A 73 -3.78 4.33 9.55
CA ARG A 73 -3.11 4.69 10.81
C ARG A 73 -2.43 3.48 11.47
N PRO A 74 -1.30 3.71 12.15
CA PRO A 74 -0.72 5.00 12.52
C PRO A 74 0.10 5.70 11.43
N ASP A 75 0.63 4.96 10.46
CA ASP A 75 1.72 5.44 9.61
C ASP A 75 1.29 6.23 8.38
N ARG A 76 0.06 6.07 7.89
CA ARG A 76 -0.51 6.77 6.71
C ARG A 76 0.44 6.82 5.52
N ILE A 77 0.90 5.65 5.10
CA ILE A 77 1.82 5.52 3.96
C ILE A 77 0.98 5.40 2.68
N ALA A 78 1.36 6.11 1.64
CA ALA A 78 0.85 5.91 0.29
C ALA A 78 2.01 5.85 -0.68
N GLY A 79 1.94 4.94 -1.65
CA GLY A 79 3.00 4.79 -2.62
C GLY A 79 2.57 3.91 -3.80
N ASN A 80 3.55 3.56 -4.59
CA ASN A 80 3.37 2.65 -5.70
C ASN A 80 4.59 1.75 -5.88
N MET A 81 4.36 0.61 -6.51
CA MET A 81 5.38 -0.32 -6.93
C MET A 81 5.11 -0.77 -8.37
N ARG A 82 6.12 -1.29 -9.06
CA ARG A 82 5.90 -1.90 -10.37
C ARG A 82 5.07 -3.16 -10.20
N THR A 83 4.04 -3.35 -11.03
CA THR A 83 3.22 -4.57 -11.02
C THR A 83 4.06 -5.83 -11.24
N ALA A 84 5.15 -5.73 -12.02
CA ALA A 84 6.11 -6.83 -12.17
C ALA A 84 6.85 -7.20 -10.87
N ALA A 85 6.99 -6.26 -9.92
CA ALA A 85 7.58 -6.52 -8.61
C ALA A 85 6.55 -7.06 -7.61
N PHE A 86 5.26 -6.79 -7.82
CA PHE A 86 4.18 -7.30 -6.97
C PHE A 86 4.07 -8.85 -7.03
N VAL A 87 4.28 -9.46 -8.20
CA VAL A 87 4.18 -10.91 -8.35
C VAL A 87 5.22 -11.67 -7.51
N PRO A 88 6.54 -11.37 -7.56
CA PRO A 88 7.49 -12.00 -6.64
C PRO A 88 7.27 -11.60 -5.18
N PHE A 89 6.75 -10.39 -4.90
CA PHE A 89 6.38 -9.97 -3.54
C PHE A 89 5.30 -10.87 -2.92
N TRP A 90 4.42 -11.47 -3.73
CA TRP A 90 3.35 -12.37 -3.32
C TRP A 90 3.79 -13.51 -2.40
N SER A 91 5.01 -14.02 -2.57
CA SER A 91 5.56 -15.14 -1.82
C SER A 91 6.60 -14.73 -0.77
N GLN A 92 6.82 -13.43 -0.54
CA GLN A 92 7.84 -12.94 0.38
C GLN A 92 7.33 -12.89 1.83
N GLY A 93 8.15 -13.37 2.76
CA GLY A 93 7.86 -13.31 4.19
C GLY A 93 7.03 -14.49 4.73
N ARG A 94 6.91 -14.57 6.06
CA ARG A 94 6.14 -15.61 6.73
C ARG A 94 4.64 -15.42 6.52
N ASP A 95 4.19 -14.17 6.55
CA ASP A 95 2.79 -13.76 6.38
C ASP A 95 2.53 -13.33 4.94
N SER A 96 3.14 -14.05 3.97
CA SER A 96 2.99 -13.78 2.54
C SER A 96 1.58 -14.10 2.05
N PHE A 97 1.16 -13.48 0.95
CA PHE A 97 -0.08 -13.82 0.27
C PHE A 97 -0.13 -15.27 -0.24
N LEU A 98 1.02 -15.91 -0.42
CA LEU A 98 1.08 -17.33 -0.72
C LEU A 98 0.67 -18.18 0.49
N ALA A 99 1.09 -17.80 1.69
CA ALA A 99 0.75 -18.51 2.93
C ALA A 99 -0.70 -18.24 3.36
N ASP A 100 -1.14 -16.98 3.25
CA ASP A 100 -2.50 -16.54 3.55
C ASP A 100 -3.08 -15.73 2.39
N PRO A 101 -3.74 -16.38 1.42
CA PRO A 101 -4.28 -15.73 0.23
C PRO A 101 -5.27 -14.62 0.55
N PRO A 102 -5.06 -13.41 0.01
CA PRO A 102 -5.83 -12.24 0.36
C PRO A 102 -7.23 -12.27 -0.23
N ASN A 103 -8.13 -11.58 0.46
CA ASN A 103 -9.40 -11.20 -0.14
C ASN A 103 -9.19 -10.00 -1.05
N ALA A 104 -10.00 -9.89 -2.09
CA ALA A 104 -10.05 -8.70 -2.93
C ALA A 104 -11.49 -8.33 -3.25
N ASP A 105 -11.72 -7.02 -3.37
CA ASP A 105 -12.96 -6.46 -3.91
C ASP A 105 -12.68 -6.00 -5.35
N LEU A 106 -13.38 -6.57 -6.30
CA LEU A 106 -13.33 -6.19 -7.70
C LEU A 106 -14.46 -5.23 -8.02
N SER A 107 -14.12 -4.06 -8.55
CA SER A 107 -15.06 -3.16 -9.19
C SER A 107 -14.91 -3.30 -10.70
N ILE A 108 -15.98 -3.68 -11.39
CA ILE A 108 -15.98 -4.02 -12.82
C ILE A 108 -17.12 -3.26 -13.49
N VAL A 109 -16.86 -2.59 -14.60
CA VAL A 109 -17.91 -2.01 -15.45
C VAL A 109 -18.35 -3.06 -16.48
N GLU A 110 -19.63 -3.42 -16.45
CA GLU A 110 -20.26 -4.33 -17.40
C GLU A 110 -21.50 -3.65 -17.99
N GLY A 111 -21.50 -3.41 -19.30
CA GLY A 111 -22.62 -2.75 -19.98
C GLY A 111 -22.99 -1.37 -19.41
N GLY A 112 -22.01 -0.61 -18.91
CA GLY A 112 -22.21 0.70 -18.27
C GLY A 112 -22.68 0.63 -16.79
N ALA A 113 -22.84 -0.55 -16.22
CA ALA A 113 -23.19 -0.73 -14.81
C ALA A 113 -21.97 -1.18 -14.00
N LEU A 114 -21.79 -0.59 -12.80
CA LEU A 114 -20.75 -1.00 -11.88
C LEU A 114 -21.17 -2.28 -11.15
N ARG A 115 -20.35 -3.32 -11.29
CA ARG A 115 -20.47 -4.59 -10.56
C ARG A 115 -19.40 -4.67 -9.49
N GLN A 116 -19.74 -5.23 -8.35
CA GLN A 116 -18.78 -5.55 -7.28
C GLN A 116 -18.79 -7.04 -7.00
N VAL A 117 -17.59 -7.62 -6.95
CA VAL A 117 -17.38 -9.05 -6.69
C VAL A 117 -16.28 -9.21 -5.67
N VAL A 118 -16.53 -9.95 -4.61
CA VAL A 118 -15.52 -10.25 -3.58
C VAL A 118 -14.97 -11.64 -3.83
N VAL A 119 -13.64 -11.73 -3.89
CA VAL A 119 -12.94 -12.98 -4.17
C VAL A 119 -11.78 -13.20 -3.22
N VAL A 120 -11.29 -14.44 -3.13
CA VAL A 120 -9.93 -14.76 -2.68
C VAL A 120 -9.04 -14.85 -3.90
N LEU A 121 -7.88 -14.19 -3.89
CA LEU A 121 -6.90 -14.26 -4.97
C LEU A 121 -5.83 -15.31 -4.67
N ARG A 122 -5.39 -16.03 -5.72
CA ARG A 122 -4.30 -17.01 -5.65
C ARG A 122 -3.50 -16.99 -6.95
N ASP A 123 -2.29 -17.51 -6.89
CA ASP A 123 -1.43 -17.86 -8.03
C ASP A 123 -1.31 -16.75 -9.09
N PRO A 124 -0.80 -15.57 -8.75
CA PRO A 124 -0.62 -14.50 -9.70
C PRO A 124 0.39 -14.89 -10.78
N VAL A 125 0.02 -14.69 -12.04
CA VAL A 125 0.90 -14.91 -13.20
C VAL A 125 0.84 -13.69 -14.11
N LEU A 126 1.99 -13.02 -14.25
CA LEU A 126 2.13 -11.86 -15.14
C LEU A 126 2.77 -12.34 -16.47
N GLN A 127 2.07 -12.17 -17.57
CA GLN A 127 2.55 -12.50 -18.91
C GLN A 127 2.09 -11.46 -19.93
N ALA A 128 3.01 -10.96 -20.75
CA ALA A 128 2.72 -10.06 -21.86
C ALA A 128 1.77 -8.90 -21.52
N GLY A 129 1.95 -8.28 -20.33
CA GLY A 129 1.12 -7.17 -19.88
C GLY A 129 -0.26 -7.57 -19.33
N SER A 130 -0.56 -8.85 -19.22
CA SER A 130 -1.76 -9.36 -18.56
C SER A 130 -1.41 -10.04 -17.24
N LEU A 131 -2.21 -9.80 -16.20
CA LEU A 131 -2.05 -10.43 -14.89
C LEU A 131 -3.25 -11.35 -14.63
N ALA A 132 -2.97 -12.61 -14.41
CA ALA A 132 -3.98 -13.60 -14.15
C ALA A 132 -3.90 -14.14 -12.74
N TYR A 133 -5.07 -14.43 -12.14
CA TYR A 133 -5.24 -15.01 -10.81
C TYR A 133 -6.15 -16.23 -10.88
N THR A 134 -5.92 -17.22 -10.03
CA THR A 134 -6.95 -18.19 -9.66
C THR A 134 -7.82 -17.56 -8.59
N VAL A 135 -9.15 -17.56 -8.74
CA VAL A 135 -10.05 -16.87 -7.82
C VAL A 135 -11.09 -17.80 -7.23
N GLN A 136 -11.42 -17.57 -5.96
CA GLN A 136 -12.59 -18.15 -5.30
C GLN A 136 -13.59 -17.03 -5.02
N ILE A 137 -14.77 -17.09 -5.61
CA ILE A 137 -15.83 -16.08 -5.42
C ILE A 137 -16.43 -16.24 -4.03
N LEU A 138 -16.42 -15.17 -3.23
CA LEU A 138 -17.03 -15.13 -1.90
C LEU A 138 -18.40 -14.45 -1.92
N SER A 139 -18.58 -13.44 -2.78
CA SER A 139 -19.82 -12.68 -2.88
C SER A 139 -19.92 -12.00 -4.25
N GLY A 140 -21.14 -11.83 -4.74
CA GLY A 140 -21.41 -11.25 -6.06
C GLY A 140 -21.42 -12.29 -7.17
N THR A 141 -21.67 -11.82 -8.40
CA THR A 141 -21.65 -12.64 -9.62
C THR A 141 -20.52 -12.12 -10.50
N MET A 142 -19.57 -12.99 -10.83
CA MET A 142 -18.44 -12.65 -11.70
C MET A 142 -18.91 -12.67 -13.16
N PRO A 143 -18.83 -11.55 -13.88
CA PRO A 143 -19.11 -11.54 -15.31
C PRO A 143 -18.01 -12.24 -16.10
N ALA A 144 -18.34 -12.82 -17.26
CA ALA A 144 -17.35 -13.46 -18.14
C ALA A 144 -16.34 -12.45 -18.71
N SER A 145 -16.73 -11.18 -18.86
CA SER A 145 -15.87 -10.07 -19.29
C SER A 145 -16.34 -8.76 -18.68
N GLY A 146 -15.45 -7.77 -18.61
CA GLY A 146 -15.75 -6.45 -18.09
C GLY A 146 -14.69 -5.44 -18.44
N GLU A 147 -15.01 -4.18 -18.23
CA GLU A 147 -14.16 -3.02 -18.55
C GLU A 147 -13.86 -2.21 -17.28
N GLU A 148 -12.85 -1.35 -17.34
CA GLU A 148 -12.47 -0.43 -16.25
C GLU A 148 -12.38 -1.10 -14.88
N VAL A 149 -11.58 -2.16 -14.82
CA VAL A 149 -11.49 -3.00 -13.62
C VAL A 149 -10.54 -2.40 -12.59
N SER A 150 -11.01 -2.34 -11.35
CA SER A 150 -10.18 -2.04 -10.19
C SER A 150 -10.22 -3.21 -9.20
N VAL A 151 -9.06 -3.65 -8.77
CA VAL A 151 -8.89 -4.74 -7.80
C VAL A 151 -8.29 -4.18 -6.53
N PHE A 152 -9.06 -4.19 -5.45
CA PHE A 152 -8.64 -3.75 -4.12
C PHE A 152 -8.26 -4.99 -3.32
N ILE A 153 -6.96 -5.20 -3.14
CA ILE A 153 -6.40 -6.39 -2.50
C ILE A 153 -6.17 -6.09 -1.03
N ASP A 154 -6.80 -6.87 -0.19
CA ASP A 154 -6.81 -6.65 1.24
C ASP A 154 -5.49 -7.07 1.91
N ILE A 155 -5.34 -6.64 3.13
CA ILE A 155 -4.22 -6.60 4.05
C ILE A 155 -3.53 -7.97 4.24
N ILE A 156 -2.20 -7.96 4.28
CA ILE A 156 -1.36 -9.06 4.75
C ILE A 156 -1.53 -9.19 6.27
N GLY A 157 -1.82 -10.39 6.77
CA GLY A 157 -1.71 -10.72 8.21
C GLY A 157 -2.97 -10.51 9.07
N MET A 158 -4.14 -10.22 8.49
CA MET A 158 -5.39 -10.17 9.25
C MET A 158 -6.07 -11.54 9.31
N PRO A 159 -6.45 -12.04 10.50
CA PRO A 159 -7.18 -13.29 10.62
C PRO A 159 -8.54 -13.23 9.88
N ARG A 160 -8.84 -14.28 9.13
CA ARG A 160 -10.05 -14.45 8.28
C ARG A 160 -11.35 -14.56 9.06
N THR A 161 -11.43 -14.11 10.29
CA THR A 161 -12.66 -14.24 11.06
C THR A 161 -13.70 -13.21 10.57
N PRO A 162 -14.96 -13.61 10.36
CA PRO A 162 -16.06 -12.69 10.04
C PRO A 162 -16.26 -11.58 11.08
N LEU A 163 -15.58 -11.70 12.22
CA LEU A 163 -15.65 -10.83 13.39
C LEU A 163 -14.42 -9.91 13.52
N SER A 164 -13.46 -9.91 12.57
CA SER A 164 -12.34 -8.97 12.63
C SER A 164 -12.84 -7.52 12.54
N PHE A 165 -12.20 -6.60 13.25
CA PHE A 165 -12.55 -5.17 13.23
C PHE A 165 -12.54 -4.59 11.81
N ALA A 166 -11.62 -5.03 10.95
CA ALA A 166 -11.57 -4.64 9.54
C ALA A 166 -12.78 -5.17 8.74
N GLY A 167 -13.22 -6.41 8.99
CA GLY A 167 -14.44 -6.97 8.40
C GLY A 167 -15.71 -6.27 8.90
N ALA A 168 -15.76 -5.82 10.16
CA ALA A 168 -16.86 -5.04 10.72
C ALA A 168 -16.91 -3.63 10.13
N ALA A 169 -15.75 -2.96 9.97
CA ALA A 169 -15.65 -1.64 9.37
C ALA A 169 -16.09 -1.66 7.88
N ARG A 170 -15.69 -2.66 7.10
CA ARG A 170 -16.11 -2.83 5.71
C ARG A 170 -17.62 -3.06 5.56
N ARG A 171 -18.25 -3.84 6.45
CA ARG A 171 -19.71 -4.00 6.47
C ARG A 171 -20.44 -2.71 6.84
N GLY A 172 -19.88 -1.90 7.73
CA GLY A 172 -20.38 -0.58 8.08
C GLY A 172 -20.34 0.40 6.90
N PHE A 173 -19.25 0.43 6.16
CA PHE A 173 -19.07 1.27 4.98
C PHE A 173 -20.10 0.91 3.87
N ARG A 174 -20.29 -0.36 3.58
CA ARG A 174 -21.29 -0.81 2.58
C ARG A 174 -22.71 -0.37 2.94
N ARG A 175 -23.10 -0.41 4.22
CA ARG A 175 -24.43 0.03 4.66
C ARG A 175 -24.63 1.54 4.57
N ALA A 176 -23.58 2.32 4.66
CA ALA A 176 -23.65 3.78 4.55
C ALA A 176 -23.82 4.27 3.10
N TRP A 177 -23.33 3.50 2.12
CA TRP A 177 -23.43 3.85 0.68
C TRP A 177 -24.69 3.32 -0.01
N LEU A 178 -25.41 2.37 0.60
CA LEU A 178 -26.63 1.78 0.04
C LEU A 178 -27.92 2.40 0.62
N ARG A 179 -27.82 3.53 1.32
CA ARG A 179 -28.93 4.37 1.75
C ARG A 179 -28.84 5.74 1.08
#